data_5cb9fc0458ed879db37cef43e727e6f6
#
_entry.id   5cb9fc0458ed879db37cef43e727e6f6
#
_cell.length_a   1.000
_cell.length_b   1.000
_cell.length_c   1.000
_cell.angle_alpha   90.00
_cell.angle_beta   90.00
_cell.angle_gamma   90.00
#
_symmetry.space_group_name_H-M   'P 1'
#
loop_
_entity.id
_entity.type
_entity.pdbx_description
1 polymer ?
#
loop_
_entity_poly.entity_id
_entity_poly.type
_entity_poly.pdbx_seq_one_letter_code
_entity_poly.pdbx_strand_id
1 'polypeptide(L)'
;MVTGLGAITPLGNTLPETWEGIINGKSGAGPITQFDASKFKTQFACEVKGFDPLKVMDRKEARKCDRYSLFAIDAAKQAIEDAAMDLDKEDKNRIGVIFASGIGGIKTFDEEVLSYAKIKDTIGPKFNPFFIPKMISDIAAGHISMLYGFHGPNFATVSACASSTNAISDAFNYIRLGKANVIITGGAEAAVSESGVGGFNSMNALSTRNDSP
;
A
#
# COMPACT_ATOMS: atom_id res chain seq x y z
N MET A 1 -2.05 -16.37 -16.46
CA MET A 1 -2.41 -17.25 -15.31
C MET A 1 -2.00 -16.52 -14.04
N VAL A 2 -2.80 -16.56 -12.98
CA VAL A 2 -2.37 -16.15 -11.63
C VAL A 2 -1.68 -17.35 -11.00
N THR A 3 -0.48 -17.17 -10.46
CA THR A 3 0.37 -18.24 -9.93
C THR A 3 0.62 -18.12 -8.44
N GLY A 4 0.43 -16.93 -7.86
CA GLY A 4 0.57 -16.70 -6.43
C GLY A 4 -0.24 -15.49 -5.97
N LEU A 5 -0.64 -15.51 -4.73
CA LEU A 5 -1.45 -14.50 -4.08
C LEU A 5 -0.84 -14.07 -2.74
N GLY A 6 -0.98 -12.81 -2.40
CA GLY A 6 -0.60 -12.25 -1.11
C GLY A 6 -1.56 -11.16 -0.67
N ALA A 7 -1.80 -11.06 0.61
CA ALA A 7 -2.74 -10.09 1.15
C ALA A 7 -2.34 -9.59 2.53
N ILE A 8 -2.47 -8.27 2.73
CA ILE A 8 -2.44 -7.58 4.02
C ILE A 8 -3.73 -6.79 4.13
N THR A 9 -4.59 -7.17 5.05
CA THR A 9 -5.94 -6.59 5.17
C THR A 9 -6.31 -6.35 6.63
N PRO A 10 -7.38 -5.60 6.91
CA PRO A 10 -7.93 -5.46 8.26
C PRO A 10 -8.38 -6.78 8.90
N LEU A 11 -8.54 -7.85 8.12
CA LEU A 11 -8.95 -9.18 8.58
C LEU A 11 -7.77 -10.09 8.93
N GLY A 12 -6.59 -9.82 8.37
CA GLY A 12 -5.38 -10.61 8.61
C GLY A 12 -4.17 -10.06 7.86
N ASN A 13 -2.99 -10.42 8.33
CA ASN A 13 -1.71 -10.04 7.73
C ASN A 13 -1.15 -11.12 6.78
N THR A 14 -1.96 -12.12 6.47
CA THR A 14 -1.67 -13.17 5.50
C THR A 14 -2.91 -13.45 4.65
N LEU A 15 -2.71 -14.05 3.48
CA LEU A 15 -3.82 -14.48 2.64
C LEU A 15 -4.74 -15.51 3.34
N PRO A 16 -4.23 -16.56 4.02
CA PRO A 16 -5.10 -17.50 4.74
C PRO A 16 -5.94 -16.83 5.84
N GLU A 17 -5.35 -15.94 6.65
CA GLU A 17 -6.08 -15.20 7.69
C GLU A 17 -7.18 -14.31 7.08
N THR A 18 -6.85 -13.60 6.00
CA THR A 18 -7.80 -12.76 5.25
C THR A 18 -8.96 -13.59 4.74
N TRP A 19 -8.66 -14.74 4.11
CA TRP A 19 -9.67 -15.63 3.56
C TRP A 19 -10.58 -16.22 4.64
N GLU A 20 -9.99 -16.69 5.74
CA GLU A 20 -10.76 -17.16 6.91
C GLU A 20 -11.69 -16.07 7.44
N GLY A 21 -11.21 -14.83 7.53
CA GLY A 21 -12.04 -13.70 7.92
C GLY A 21 -13.24 -13.49 6.99
N ILE A 22 -13.01 -13.55 5.68
CA ILE A 22 -14.04 -13.38 4.64
C ILE A 22 -15.10 -14.47 4.75
N ILE A 23 -14.71 -15.74 4.75
CA ILE A 23 -15.68 -16.87 4.77
C ILE A 23 -16.47 -16.94 6.05
N ASN A 24 -15.95 -16.42 7.16
CA ASN A 24 -16.65 -16.33 8.44
C ASN A 24 -17.44 -15.03 8.61
N GLY A 25 -17.52 -14.18 7.59
CA GLY A 25 -18.25 -12.91 7.63
C GLY A 25 -17.73 -11.92 8.68
N LYS A 26 -16.44 -11.99 9.04
CA LYS A 26 -15.83 -11.08 10.02
C LYS A 26 -15.79 -9.65 9.47
N SER A 27 -16.15 -8.66 10.29
CA SER A 27 -15.93 -7.24 9.98
C SER A 27 -14.51 -6.84 10.38
N GLY A 28 -13.82 -6.12 9.48
CA GLY A 28 -12.55 -5.48 9.77
C GLY A 28 -12.70 -4.08 10.37
N ALA A 29 -13.93 -3.53 10.39
CA ALA A 29 -14.23 -2.20 10.88
C ALA A 29 -14.05 -2.10 12.41
N GLY A 30 -13.66 -0.91 12.87
CA GLY A 30 -13.50 -0.60 14.28
C GLY A 30 -13.16 0.88 14.47
N PRO A 31 -13.14 1.37 15.70
CA PRO A 31 -12.76 2.76 15.98
C PRO A 31 -11.40 3.10 15.38
N ILE A 32 -11.28 4.31 14.83
CA ILE A 32 -10.00 4.82 14.31
C ILE A 32 -9.00 4.93 15.48
N THR A 33 -7.81 4.36 15.29
CA THR A 33 -6.73 4.38 16.29
C THR A 33 -5.50 5.20 15.85
N GLN A 34 -5.45 5.60 14.58
CA GLN A 34 -4.30 6.32 13.99
C GLN A 34 -4.23 7.80 14.40
N PHE A 35 -5.37 8.39 14.79
CA PHE A 35 -5.51 9.78 15.24
C PHE A 35 -6.79 9.94 16.07
N ASP A 36 -6.97 11.11 16.71
CA ASP A 36 -8.21 11.43 17.44
C ASP A 36 -9.34 11.79 16.45
N ALA A 37 -10.23 10.84 16.21
CA ALA A 37 -11.36 10.98 15.31
C ALA A 37 -12.63 11.57 15.96
N SER A 38 -12.59 11.98 17.23
CA SER A 38 -13.76 12.43 18.00
C SER A 38 -14.53 13.60 17.36
N LYS A 39 -13.84 14.43 16.57
CA LYS A 39 -14.40 15.57 15.84
C LYS A 39 -14.79 15.27 14.39
N PHE A 40 -14.55 14.06 13.92
CA PHE A 40 -14.85 13.66 12.55
C PHE A 40 -16.27 13.10 12.44
N LYS A 41 -16.89 13.28 11.26
CA LYS A 41 -18.20 12.68 10.97
C LYS A 41 -18.15 11.15 11.00
N THR A 42 -17.06 10.57 10.46
CA THR A 42 -16.76 9.13 10.50
C THR A 42 -15.67 8.89 11.52
N GLN A 43 -15.91 8.00 12.49
CA GLN A 43 -15.02 7.71 13.61
C GLN A 43 -14.52 6.27 13.61
N PHE A 44 -14.80 5.52 12.55
CA PHE A 44 -14.36 4.14 12.38
C PHE A 44 -13.69 3.94 11.01
N ALA A 45 -12.85 2.93 10.93
CA ALA A 45 -12.15 2.52 9.70
C ALA A 45 -11.81 1.02 9.74
N CYS A 46 -11.47 0.50 8.57
CA CYS A 46 -10.90 -0.84 8.45
C CYS A 46 -9.37 -0.74 8.48
N GLU A 47 -8.78 -0.68 9.66
CA GLU A 47 -7.33 -0.57 9.84
C GLU A 47 -6.66 -1.95 9.84
N VAL A 48 -5.50 -2.05 9.19
CA VAL A 48 -4.60 -3.21 9.35
C VAL A 48 -4.02 -3.21 10.77
N LYS A 49 -4.21 -4.32 11.48
CA LYS A 49 -3.83 -4.51 12.88
C LYS A 49 -2.61 -5.43 12.99
N GLY A 50 -1.73 -5.16 13.96
CA GLY A 50 -0.61 -6.05 14.27
C GLY A 50 0.44 -6.22 13.17
N PHE A 51 0.46 -5.35 12.16
CA PHE A 51 1.46 -5.39 11.10
C PHE A 51 2.83 -4.96 11.64
N ASP A 52 3.82 -5.83 11.47
CA ASP A 52 5.21 -5.58 11.85
C ASP A 52 6.08 -5.39 10.60
N PRO A 53 6.50 -4.16 10.28
CA PRO A 53 7.36 -3.90 9.12
C PRO A 53 8.72 -4.59 9.19
N LEU A 54 9.18 -4.99 10.37
CA LEU A 54 10.48 -5.64 10.54
C LEU A 54 10.50 -7.11 10.04
N LYS A 55 9.31 -7.67 9.77
CA LYS A 55 9.19 -8.96 9.07
C LYS A 55 9.49 -8.86 7.57
N VAL A 56 9.44 -7.65 7.03
CA VAL A 56 9.57 -7.39 5.59
C VAL A 56 10.97 -6.88 5.25
N MET A 57 11.49 -5.97 6.07
CA MET A 57 12.81 -5.37 5.85
C MET A 57 13.40 -4.86 7.18
N ASP A 58 14.69 -4.51 7.16
CA ASP A 58 15.32 -3.94 8.34
C ASP A 58 14.75 -2.56 8.71
N ARG A 59 14.99 -2.17 9.97
CA ARG A 59 14.46 -0.92 10.54
C ARG A 59 14.89 0.32 9.78
N LYS A 60 16.10 0.34 9.22
CA LYS A 60 16.66 1.49 8.50
C LYS A 60 15.91 1.69 7.16
N GLU A 61 15.69 0.61 6.44
CA GLU A 61 14.97 0.64 5.17
C GLU A 61 13.47 0.89 5.38
N ALA A 62 12.85 0.27 6.38
CA ALA A 62 11.44 0.49 6.70
C ALA A 62 11.11 1.98 7.01
N ARG A 63 12.04 2.73 7.61
CA ARG A 63 11.88 4.17 7.86
C ARG A 63 11.85 5.04 6.59
N LYS A 64 12.35 4.52 5.48
CA LYS A 64 12.32 5.20 4.18
C LYS A 64 11.02 4.96 3.40
N CYS A 65 10.15 4.09 3.90
CA CYS A 65 8.89 3.72 3.28
C CYS A 65 7.69 4.36 4.00
N ASP A 66 6.65 4.70 3.25
CA ASP A 66 5.32 4.91 3.83
C ASP A 66 4.65 3.56 4.11
N ARG A 67 3.61 3.57 4.94
CA ARG A 67 2.91 2.36 5.37
C ARG A 67 2.31 1.57 4.20
N TYR A 68 1.76 2.25 3.19
CA TYR A 68 1.21 1.58 2.00
C TYR A 68 2.28 0.80 1.23
N SER A 69 3.49 1.35 1.11
CA SER A 69 4.60 0.66 0.46
C SER A 69 5.03 -0.60 1.22
N LEU A 70 5.00 -0.55 2.56
CA LEU A 70 5.31 -1.70 3.41
C LEU A 70 4.27 -2.82 3.25
N PHE A 71 2.99 -2.47 3.14
CA PHE A 71 1.93 -3.43 2.82
C PHE A 71 2.12 -4.05 1.44
N ALA A 72 2.48 -3.22 0.44
CA ALA A 72 2.76 -3.70 -0.91
C ALA A 72 3.90 -4.70 -0.96
N ILE A 73 5.00 -4.41 -0.26
CA ILE A 73 6.20 -5.26 -0.23
C ILE A 73 5.89 -6.60 0.45
N ASP A 74 5.15 -6.60 1.58
CA ASP A 74 4.79 -7.84 2.27
C ASP A 74 3.82 -8.68 1.43
N ALA A 75 2.77 -8.07 0.86
CA ALA A 75 1.85 -8.78 -0.03
C ALA A 75 2.56 -9.35 -1.27
N ALA A 76 3.52 -8.61 -1.85
CA ALA A 76 4.33 -9.11 -2.96
C ALA A 76 5.21 -10.28 -2.54
N LYS A 77 5.83 -10.23 -1.35
CA LYS A 77 6.60 -11.33 -0.77
C LYS A 77 5.74 -12.59 -0.65
N GLN A 78 4.55 -12.47 -0.04
CA GLN A 78 3.61 -13.58 0.09
C GLN A 78 3.23 -14.18 -1.28
N ALA A 79 2.96 -13.33 -2.29
CA ALA A 79 2.60 -13.79 -3.63
C ALA A 79 3.75 -14.53 -4.33
N ILE A 80 5.00 -14.10 -4.14
CA ILE A 80 6.20 -14.75 -4.67
C ILE A 80 6.41 -16.12 -4.01
N GLU A 81 6.24 -16.18 -2.68
CA GLU A 81 6.35 -17.41 -1.90
C GLU A 81 5.24 -18.41 -2.28
N ASP A 82 3.99 -17.95 -2.40
CA ASP A 82 2.83 -18.78 -2.79
C ASP A 82 2.97 -19.32 -4.23
N ALA A 83 3.57 -18.52 -5.13
CA ALA A 83 3.90 -18.96 -6.49
C ALA A 83 5.00 -20.03 -6.53
N ALA A 84 5.68 -20.29 -5.43
CA ALA A 84 6.86 -21.17 -5.35
C ALA A 84 7.92 -20.82 -6.43
N MET A 85 8.10 -19.52 -6.71
CA MET A 85 8.96 -19.02 -7.77
C MET A 85 10.43 -19.15 -7.37
N ASP A 86 11.20 -19.90 -8.15
CA ASP A 86 12.65 -20.04 -7.99
C ASP A 86 13.36 -18.86 -8.66
N LEU A 87 13.60 -17.80 -7.86
CA LEU A 87 14.17 -16.54 -8.34
C LEU A 87 15.60 -16.67 -8.91
N ASP A 88 16.32 -17.75 -8.61
CA ASP A 88 17.67 -17.99 -9.12
C ASP A 88 17.62 -18.57 -10.55
N LYS A 89 16.51 -19.17 -10.95
CA LYS A 89 16.31 -19.73 -12.28
C LYS A 89 15.58 -18.79 -13.24
N GLU A 90 14.99 -17.73 -12.72
CA GLU A 90 14.20 -16.79 -13.53
C GLU A 90 15.06 -15.68 -14.13
N ASP A 91 14.77 -15.32 -15.38
CA ASP A 91 15.37 -14.13 -16.00
C ASP A 91 14.75 -12.85 -15.41
N LYS A 92 15.46 -12.22 -14.49
CA LYS A 92 15.02 -11.01 -13.79
C LYS A 92 14.77 -9.81 -14.72
N ASN A 93 15.34 -9.81 -15.95
CA ASN A 93 15.00 -8.80 -16.95
C ASN A 93 13.60 -9.00 -17.57
N ARG A 94 13.01 -10.17 -17.34
CA ARG A 94 11.67 -10.54 -17.81
C ARG A 94 10.64 -10.57 -16.70
N ILE A 95 11.00 -10.15 -15.47
CA ILE A 95 10.09 -10.01 -14.35
C ILE A 95 9.82 -8.53 -14.14
N GLY A 96 8.55 -8.11 -14.30
CA GLY A 96 8.11 -6.74 -14.08
C GLY A 96 7.35 -6.56 -12.77
N VAL A 97 7.14 -5.30 -12.39
CA VAL A 97 6.28 -4.90 -11.26
C VAL A 97 5.36 -3.78 -11.74
N ILE A 98 4.06 -4.06 -11.78
CA ILE A 98 3.02 -3.06 -12.07
C ILE A 98 2.12 -3.02 -10.84
N PHE A 99 2.34 -2.04 -9.96
CA PHE A 99 1.72 -2.03 -8.64
C PHE A 99 1.13 -0.65 -8.35
N ALA A 100 -0.15 -0.62 -7.97
CA ALA A 100 -0.95 0.59 -7.90
C ALA A 100 -1.10 1.15 -6.48
N SER A 101 -1.32 2.44 -6.39
CA SER A 101 -1.87 3.13 -5.23
C SER A 101 -2.71 4.31 -5.74
N GLY A 102 -3.84 4.58 -5.10
CA GLY A 102 -4.72 5.68 -5.49
C GLY A 102 -4.17 7.04 -5.05
N ILE A 103 -3.57 7.11 -3.88
CA ILE A 103 -3.10 8.37 -3.26
C ILE A 103 -1.60 8.32 -2.93
N GLY A 104 -1.06 7.13 -2.65
CA GLY A 104 0.30 6.99 -2.16
C GLY A 104 0.45 7.33 -0.68
N GLY A 105 1.57 7.94 -0.31
CA GLY A 105 1.94 8.22 1.08
C GLY A 105 1.26 9.44 1.70
N ILE A 106 -0.06 9.52 1.71
CA ILE A 106 -0.82 10.63 2.28
C ILE A 106 -0.52 10.86 3.76
N LYS A 107 -0.28 9.80 4.53
CA LYS A 107 0.09 9.92 5.94
C LYS A 107 1.46 10.60 6.09
N THR A 108 2.43 10.22 5.27
CA THR A 108 3.74 10.90 5.22
C THR A 108 3.57 12.37 4.86
N PHE A 109 2.69 12.69 3.90
CA PHE A 109 2.40 14.08 3.54
C PHE A 109 1.84 14.87 4.73
N ASP A 110 0.84 14.35 5.42
CA ASP A 110 0.25 14.98 6.61
C ASP A 110 1.31 15.26 7.68
N GLU A 111 2.09 14.24 8.03
CA GLU A 111 3.10 14.34 9.09
C GLU A 111 4.18 15.40 8.76
N GLU A 112 4.70 15.42 7.54
CA GLU A 112 5.75 16.35 7.11
C GLU A 112 5.23 17.79 7.00
N VAL A 113 4.03 17.99 6.43
CA VAL A 113 3.44 19.32 6.28
C VAL A 113 3.05 19.91 7.66
N LEU A 114 2.45 19.11 8.52
CA LEU A 114 2.12 19.53 9.88
C LEU A 114 3.37 19.82 10.71
N SER A 115 4.42 19.03 10.56
CA SER A 115 5.71 19.28 11.20
C SER A 115 6.31 20.59 10.74
N TYR A 116 6.33 20.84 9.43
CA TYR A 116 6.83 22.09 8.87
C TYR A 116 5.99 23.31 9.31
N ALA A 117 4.67 23.18 9.30
CA ALA A 117 3.77 24.27 9.72
C ALA A 117 4.05 24.79 11.14
N LYS A 118 4.53 23.92 12.05
CA LYS A 118 4.91 24.29 13.42
C LYS A 118 6.20 25.10 13.52
N ILE A 119 7.09 25.00 12.54
CA ILE A 119 8.44 25.58 12.60
C ILE A 119 8.71 26.63 11.51
N LYS A 120 7.78 26.82 10.57
CA LYS A 120 7.96 27.66 9.37
C LYS A 120 8.41 29.10 9.65
N ASP A 121 7.97 29.64 10.79
CA ASP A 121 8.27 31.05 11.18
C ASP A 121 9.60 31.18 11.93
N THR A 122 10.24 30.06 12.29
CA THR A 122 11.48 30.05 13.07
C THR A 122 12.67 29.44 12.33
N ILE A 123 12.41 28.43 11.51
CA ILE A 123 13.40 27.67 10.76
C ILE A 123 12.91 27.57 9.33
N GLY A 124 13.79 27.75 8.36
CA GLY A 124 13.46 27.56 6.94
C GLY A 124 12.93 26.14 6.63
N PRO A 125 12.52 25.86 5.38
CA PRO A 125 11.97 24.56 5.02
C PRO A 125 12.88 23.41 5.42
N LYS A 126 12.37 22.52 6.29
CA LYS A 126 13.09 21.34 6.76
C LYS A 126 12.16 20.14 6.65
N PHE A 127 12.34 19.34 5.60
CA PHE A 127 11.60 18.12 5.34
C PHE A 127 12.51 16.90 5.45
N ASN A 128 11.93 15.75 5.68
CA ASN A 128 12.65 14.48 5.61
C ASN A 128 13.22 14.29 4.19
N PRO A 129 14.48 13.88 4.00
CA PRO A 129 15.05 13.60 2.68
C PRO A 129 14.26 12.56 1.88
N PHE A 130 13.53 11.68 2.55
CA PHE A 130 12.68 10.66 1.95
C PHE A 130 11.22 11.10 1.80
N PHE A 131 10.88 12.36 2.06
CA PHE A 131 9.49 12.85 1.98
C PHE A 131 8.87 12.57 0.62
N ILE A 132 9.49 13.06 -0.46
CA ILE A 132 8.96 12.85 -1.81
C ILE A 132 8.96 11.36 -2.21
N PRO A 133 10.08 10.61 -2.07
CA PRO A 133 10.05 9.17 -2.34
C PRO A 133 8.98 8.39 -1.58
N LYS A 134 8.72 8.71 -0.31
CA LYS A 134 7.69 8.04 0.48
C LYS A 134 6.27 8.37 0.01
N MET A 135 6.08 9.56 -0.56
CA MET A 135 4.76 10.09 -0.92
C MET A 135 4.28 9.56 -2.28
N ILE A 136 5.17 9.44 -3.28
CA ILE A 136 4.78 9.12 -4.65
C ILE A 136 4.21 7.70 -4.79
N SER A 137 3.16 7.56 -5.61
CA SER A 137 2.37 6.31 -5.73
C SER A 137 3.11 5.16 -6.41
N ASP A 138 4.19 5.42 -7.16
CA ASP A 138 4.94 4.41 -7.91
C ASP A 138 6.10 3.77 -7.11
N ILE A 139 6.46 4.35 -5.97
CA ILE A 139 7.62 3.89 -5.22
C ILE A 139 7.45 2.47 -4.67
N ALA A 140 6.22 2.01 -4.43
CA ALA A 140 5.97 0.64 -4.01
C ALA A 140 6.45 -0.37 -5.08
N ALA A 141 6.16 -0.11 -6.36
CA ALA A 141 6.68 -0.91 -7.48
C ALA A 141 8.21 -0.85 -7.53
N GLY A 142 8.80 0.33 -7.32
CA GLY A 142 10.24 0.53 -7.25
C GLY A 142 10.88 -0.27 -6.12
N HIS A 143 10.33 -0.22 -4.90
CA HIS A 143 10.86 -0.97 -3.76
C HIS A 143 10.81 -2.49 -3.97
N ILE A 144 9.71 -3.02 -4.51
CA ILE A 144 9.60 -4.45 -4.83
C ILE A 144 10.68 -4.85 -5.85
N SER A 145 10.83 -4.07 -6.94
CA SER A 145 11.87 -4.34 -7.94
C SER A 145 13.28 -4.30 -7.36
N MET A 146 13.61 -3.29 -6.55
CA MET A 146 14.92 -3.17 -5.93
C MET A 146 15.21 -4.33 -4.97
N LEU A 147 14.22 -4.76 -4.19
CA LEU A 147 14.37 -5.82 -3.21
C LEU A 147 14.70 -7.18 -3.85
N TYR A 148 14.08 -7.49 -4.99
CA TYR A 148 14.24 -8.76 -5.68
C TYR A 148 15.17 -8.70 -6.90
N GLY A 149 15.62 -7.52 -7.28
CA GLY A 149 16.45 -7.31 -8.47
C GLY A 149 15.69 -7.52 -9.77
N PHE A 150 14.42 -7.16 -9.84
CA PHE A 150 13.60 -7.24 -11.06
C PHE A 150 13.86 -6.04 -11.97
N HIS A 151 14.06 -6.29 -13.26
CA HIS A 151 14.47 -5.30 -14.26
C HIS A 151 13.50 -5.19 -15.43
N GLY A 152 12.39 -5.92 -15.38
CA GLY A 152 11.30 -5.79 -16.36
C GLY A 152 10.51 -4.49 -16.22
N PRO A 153 9.35 -4.35 -16.90
CA PRO A 153 8.49 -3.18 -16.78
C PRO A 153 8.18 -2.82 -15.35
N ASN A 154 8.38 -1.55 -14.97
CA ASN A 154 8.15 -1.07 -13.60
C ASN A 154 7.44 0.27 -13.64
N PHE A 155 6.20 0.31 -13.16
CA PHE A 155 5.40 1.53 -13.06
C PHE A 155 4.17 1.32 -12.16
N ALA A 156 3.50 2.42 -11.81
CA ALA A 156 2.21 2.39 -11.13
C ALA A 156 1.09 2.87 -12.06
N THR A 157 -0.09 2.28 -11.90
CA THR A 157 -1.33 2.82 -12.45
C THR A 157 -2.08 3.59 -11.38
N VAL A 158 -2.64 4.74 -11.75
CA VAL A 158 -3.43 5.59 -10.85
C VAL A 158 -4.78 5.89 -11.51
N SER A 159 -5.83 5.29 -10.96
CA SER A 159 -7.23 5.46 -11.38
C SER A 159 -8.17 5.37 -10.18
N ALA A 160 -7.78 6.06 -9.09
CA ALA A 160 -8.52 6.08 -7.82
C ALA A 160 -8.82 4.65 -7.32
N CYS A 161 -10.06 4.34 -6.96
CA CYS A 161 -10.45 3.02 -6.42
C CYS A 161 -10.23 1.86 -7.40
N ALA A 162 -10.11 2.13 -8.70
CA ALA A 162 -9.87 1.11 -9.74
C ALA A 162 -8.39 0.84 -10.02
N SER A 163 -7.46 1.53 -9.33
CA SER A 163 -6.03 1.48 -9.60
C SER A 163 -5.47 0.04 -9.61
N SER A 164 -5.80 -0.76 -8.59
CA SER A 164 -5.34 -2.16 -8.51
C SER A 164 -5.87 -3.01 -9.65
N THR A 165 -7.14 -2.85 -10.03
CA THR A 165 -7.75 -3.58 -11.16
C THR A 165 -7.07 -3.21 -12.47
N ASN A 166 -6.75 -1.94 -12.67
CA ASN A 166 -6.02 -1.49 -13.86
C ASN A 166 -4.58 -2.03 -13.89
N ALA A 167 -3.89 -2.08 -12.74
CA ALA A 167 -2.57 -2.70 -12.64
C ALA A 167 -2.60 -4.17 -13.10
N ILE A 168 -3.59 -4.94 -12.65
CA ILE A 168 -3.77 -6.34 -13.05
C ILE A 168 -4.07 -6.45 -14.55
N SER A 169 -4.90 -5.55 -15.09
CA SER A 169 -5.22 -5.50 -16.52
C SER A 169 -3.98 -5.18 -17.36
N ASP A 170 -3.16 -4.21 -16.94
CA ASP A 170 -1.92 -3.87 -17.62
C ASP A 170 -0.91 -5.02 -17.53
N ALA A 171 -0.76 -5.65 -16.37
CA ALA A 171 0.10 -6.83 -16.22
C ALA A 171 -0.28 -7.95 -17.19
N PHE A 172 -1.57 -8.24 -17.31
CA PHE A 172 -2.09 -9.20 -18.27
C PHE A 172 -1.72 -8.84 -19.72
N ASN A 173 -1.91 -7.57 -20.09
CA ASN A 173 -1.59 -7.09 -21.44
C ASN A 173 -0.09 -7.13 -21.73
N TYR A 174 0.76 -6.72 -20.77
CA TYR A 174 2.22 -6.75 -20.93
C TYR A 174 2.76 -8.17 -21.13
N ILE A 175 2.21 -9.16 -20.40
CA ILE A 175 2.57 -10.58 -20.59
C ILE A 175 2.10 -11.04 -21.97
N ARG A 176 0.87 -10.73 -22.39
CA ARG A 176 0.34 -11.12 -23.71
C ARG A 176 1.15 -10.51 -24.86
N LEU A 177 1.65 -9.30 -24.70
CA LEU A 177 2.49 -8.59 -25.68
C LEU A 177 3.96 -9.07 -25.63
N GLY A 178 4.29 -10.04 -24.80
CA GLY A 178 5.65 -10.56 -24.67
C GLY A 178 6.64 -9.55 -24.07
N LYS A 179 6.18 -8.56 -23.31
CA LYS A 179 7.04 -7.55 -22.66
C LYS A 179 7.65 -8.07 -21.35
N ALA A 180 7.00 -9.02 -20.69
CA ALA A 180 7.47 -9.71 -19.50
C ALA A 180 7.01 -11.17 -19.53
N ASN A 181 7.67 -12.04 -18.76
CA ASN A 181 7.24 -13.41 -18.54
C ASN A 181 6.43 -13.54 -17.24
N VAL A 182 6.81 -12.73 -16.24
CA VAL A 182 6.16 -12.65 -14.92
C VAL A 182 5.96 -11.18 -14.58
N ILE A 183 4.85 -10.86 -13.93
CA ILE A 183 4.60 -9.52 -13.37
C ILE A 183 4.03 -9.67 -11.97
N ILE A 184 4.67 -9.04 -11.01
CA ILE A 184 4.08 -8.80 -9.68
C ILE A 184 3.12 -7.63 -9.83
N THR A 185 1.85 -7.85 -9.51
CA THR A 185 0.80 -6.85 -9.74
C THR A 185 -0.22 -6.83 -8.62
N GLY A 186 -0.83 -5.67 -8.42
CA GLY A 186 -1.83 -5.46 -7.38
C GLY A 186 -1.91 -3.98 -7.00
N GLY A 187 -2.27 -3.72 -5.76
CA GLY A 187 -2.24 -2.37 -5.22
C GLY A 187 -2.33 -2.35 -3.69
N ALA A 188 -1.88 -1.26 -3.11
CA ALA A 188 -1.94 -1.03 -1.68
C ALA A 188 -2.30 0.43 -1.37
N GLU A 189 -2.99 0.62 -0.26
CA GLU A 189 -3.35 1.94 0.25
C GLU A 189 -3.28 1.98 1.78
N ALA A 190 -2.90 3.11 2.35
CA ALA A 190 -2.86 3.32 3.80
C ALA A 190 -3.38 4.73 4.14
N ALA A 191 -4.57 5.07 3.66
CA ALA A 191 -5.13 6.41 3.69
C ALA A 191 -5.94 6.75 4.97
N VAL A 192 -5.82 5.94 6.04
CA VAL A 192 -6.44 6.26 7.34
C VAL A 192 -5.57 7.30 8.06
N SER A 193 -5.76 8.56 7.69
CA SER A 193 -5.11 9.75 8.24
C SER A 193 -6.14 10.87 8.40
N GLU A 194 -5.78 11.96 9.09
CA GLU A 194 -6.68 13.10 9.27
C GLU A 194 -7.13 13.68 7.92
N SER A 195 -6.19 13.93 6.99
CA SER A 195 -6.51 14.44 5.65
C SER A 195 -7.30 13.43 4.83
N GLY A 196 -6.93 12.15 4.87
CA GLY A 196 -7.63 11.09 4.15
C GLY A 196 -9.09 10.97 4.58
N VAL A 197 -9.33 10.74 5.87
CA VAL A 197 -10.70 10.63 6.40
C VAL A 197 -11.46 11.95 6.28
N GLY A 198 -10.81 13.09 6.58
CA GLY A 198 -11.41 14.42 6.47
C GLY A 198 -11.83 14.76 5.04
N GLY A 199 -10.97 14.45 4.06
CA GLY A 199 -11.26 14.66 2.64
C GLY A 199 -12.46 13.84 2.17
N PHE A 200 -12.49 12.54 2.45
CA PHE A 200 -13.63 11.68 2.11
C PHE A 200 -14.92 12.05 2.88
N ASN A 201 -14.82 12.51 4.13
CA ASN A 201 -15.96 13.06 4.86
C ASN A 201 -16.54 14.30 4.18
N SER A 202 -15.67 15.19 3.66
CA SER A 202 -16.11 16.41 2.96
C SER A 202 -16.85 16.09 1.66
N MET A 203 -16.50 14.99 1.01
CA MET A 203 -17.20 14.49 -0.18
C MET A 203 -18.49 13.72 0.16
N ASN A 204 -18.80 13.51 1.44
CA ASN A 204 -19.89 12.63 1.91
C ASN A 204 -19.76 11.19 1.37
N ALA A 205 -18.55 10.70 1.21
CA ALA A 205 -18.24 9.38 0.64
C ALA A 205 -18.08 8.29 1.71
N LEU A 206 -18.12 8.64 3.00
CA LEU A 206 -17.98 7.71 4.11
C LEU A 206 -19.29 7.55 4.89
N SER A 207 -19.51 6.36 5.43
CA SER A 207 -20.57 6.11 6.38
C SER A 207 -20.34 6.89 7.68
N THR A 208 -21.42 7.39 8.27
CA THR A 208 -21.41 8.08 9.57
C THR A 208 -22.09 7.25 10.67
N ARG A 209 -22.31 5.95 10.43
CA ARG A 209 -22.92 5.02 11.40
C ARG A 209 -21.87 4.57 12.41
N ASN A 210 -21.43 5.49 13.27
CA ASN A 210 -20.37 5.26 14.25
C ASN A 210 -20.75 4.26 15.36
N ASP A 211 -22.03 4.04 15.57
CA ASP A 211 -22.62 3.11 16.54
C ASP A 211 -22.72 1.67 16.04
N SER A 212 -22.59 1.48 14.71
CA SER A 212 -22.69 0.15 14.07
C SER A 212 -21.82 0.11 12.80
N PRO A 213 -20.50 0.14 12.97
CA PRO A 213 -19.54 0.17 11.87
C PRO A 213 -19.46 -1.14 11.08
#